data_4b442d5fd3c5222b90627321bc59c3d1
#
_entry.id   4b442d5fd3c5222b90627321bc59c3d1
#
_cell.length_a   1.000
_cell.length_b   1.000
_cell.length_c   1.000
_cell.angle_alpha   90.00
_cell.angle_beta   90.00
_cell.angle_gamma   90.00
#
_symmetry.space_group_name_H-M   'P 1'
#
loop_
_entity.id
_entity.type
_entity.pdbx_description
1 polymer ?
#
loop_
_entity_poly.entity_id
_entity_poly.type
_entity_poly.pdbx_seq_one_letter_code
_entity_poly.pdbx_strand_id
1 'polypeptide(L)'
;RCSGQYTESENWDKYCDAVFLEAPPIYGAIQQMHDLFDWANEKDNTLVCISSQDFKKSTYKYECIVSYSTMQHSGLGRYGDALNPNGDIEDMQNVQEHLKDGGLCLWSCPVGKDVLAWNALRVYGPIRLPLIFEGFQEMEWFGCTKQDCFNSPLAIYHKHIPLVVLEKNA
;
A
#
# COMPACT_ATOMS: atom_id res chain seq x y z
N ARG A 1 -7.34 -2.07 -13.24
CA ARG A 1 -8.82 -2.03 -13.11
C ARG A 1 -9.17 -2.42 -11.69
N CYS A 2 -9.26 -1.46 -10.81
CA CYS A 2 -9.95 -1.65 -9.54
C CYS A 2 -11.45 -1.54 -9.82
N SER A 3 -12.09 -2.64 -10.17
CA SER A 3 -13.54 -2.74 -10.12
C SER A 3 -13.94 -3.13 -8.71
N GLY A 4 -13.68 -2.25 -7.76
CA GLY A 4 -14.26 -2.35 -6.43
C GLY A 4 -15.70 -1.91 -6.53
N GLN A 5 -16.64 -2.85 -6.56
CA GLN A 5 -17.98 -2.55 -6.15
C GLN A 5 -17.93 -2.24 -4.66
N TYR A 6 -17.96 -0.96 -4.33
CA TYR A 6 -18.21 -0.52 -2.96
C TYR A 6 -19.64 -0.88 -2.63
N THR A 7 -19.83 -2.03 -2.02
CA THR A 7 -21.10 -2.32 -1.36
C THR A 7 -21.19 -1.42 -0.14
N GLU A 8 -22.25 -0.62 -0.05
CA GLU A 8 -22.61 0.12 1.14
C GLU A 8 -22.70 -0.87 2.31
N SER A 9 -21.66 -0.94 3.13
CA SER A 9 -21.72 -1.70 4.36
C SER A 9 -21.84 -0.72 5.52
N GLU A 10 -22.86 -0.89 6.32
CA GLU A 10 -23.20 -0.11 7.53
C GLU A 10 -22.12 -0.19 8.65
N ASN A 11 -20.92 -0.67 8.34
CA ASN A 11 -19.83 -0.92 9.29
C ASN A 11 -18.60 -0.01 9.14
N TRP A 12 -18.66 1.02 8.30
CA TRP A 12 -17.53 1.93 8.09
C TRP A 12 -17.17 2.79 9.31
N ASP A 13 -18.14 3.02 10.22
CA ASP A 13 -17.93 3.80 11.44
C ASP A 13 -16.87 3.21 12.40
N LYS A 14 -16.44 1.98 12.17
CA LYS A 14 -15.41 1.31 12.99
C LYS A 14 -13.97 1.48 12.48
N TYR A 15 -13.80 2.06 11.29
CA TYR A 15 -12.49 2.15 10.62
C TYR A 15 -12.05 3.60 10.39
N CYS A 16 -12.54 4.53 11.19
CA CYS A 16 -12.35 5.98 11.02
C CYS A 16 -10.89 6.44 10.99
N ASP A 17 -9.93 5.62 11.44
CA ASP A 17 -8.51 5.96 11.49
C ASP A 17 -7.64 5.16 10.51
N ALA A 18 -8.23 4.50 9.51
CA ALA A 18 -7.47 3.78 8.49
C ALA A 18 -7.17 4.66 7.29
N VAL A 19 -5.90 4.71 6.90
CA VAL A 19 -5.45 5.37 5.66
C VAL A 19 -5.24 4.33 4.58
N PHE A 20 -5.89 4.53 3.43
CA PHE A 20 -5.69 3.73 2.25
C PHE A 20 -4.71 4.43 1.32
N LEU A 21 -3.54 3.82 1.11
CA LEU A 21 -2.59 4.28 0.11
C LEU A 21 -2.87 3.57 -1.21
N GLU A 22 -3.34 4.32 -2.18
CA GLU A 22 -3.58 3.81 -3.54
C GLU A 22 -2.49 4.29 -4.50
N ALA A 23 -2.20 3.47 -5.50
CA ALA A 23 -1.31 3.86 -6.59
C ALA A 23 -1.90 5.07 -7.33
N PRO A 24 -1.07 6.05 -7.72
CA PRO A 24 -1.54 7.19 -8.49
C PRO A 24 -2.21 6.73 -9.79
N PRO A 25 -3.31 7.36 -10.20
CA PRO A 25 -4.13 6.91 -11.33
C PRO A 25 -3.42 7.09 -12.67
N ILE A 26 -3.71 6.17 -13.59
CA ILE A 26 -3.31 6.28 -14.99
C ILE A 26 -4.05 7.48 -15.63
N TYR A 27 -3.39 8.15 -16.56
CA TYR A 27 -3.92 9.24 -17.36
C TYR A 27 -5.40 9.02 -17.76
N GLY A 28 -6.26 9.94 -17.41
CA GLY A 28 -7.72 9.88 -17.62
C GLY A 28 -8.54 9.52 -16.37
N ALA A 29 -7.92 8.93 -15.34
CA ALA A 29 -8.59 8.67 -14.07
C ALA A 29 -8.50 9.85 -13.09
N ILE A 30 -7.66 10.86 -13.38
CA ILE A 30 -7.47 12.02 -12.50
C ILE A 30 -8.79 12.77 -12.28
N GLN A 31 -9.57 12.99 -13.35
CA GLN A 31 -10.86 13.66 -13.23
C GLN A 31 -11.85 12.82 -12.42
N GLN A 32 -11.92 11.51 -12.70
CA GLN A 32 -12.79 10.60 -11.96
C GLN A 32 -12.39 10.48 -10.49
N MET A 33 -11.11 10.62 -10.17
CA MET A 33 -10.65 10.66 -8.79
C MET A 33 -11.01 11.98 -8.11
N HIS A 34 -10.86 13.12 -8.78
CA HIS A 34 -11.35 14.39 -8.26
C HIS A 34 -12.84 14.31 -7.96
N ASP A 35 -13.62 13.78 -8.90
CA ASP A 35 -15.06 13.60 -8.71
C ASP A 35 -15.38 12.65 -7.55
N LEU A 36 -14.57 11.60 -7.35
CA LEU A 36 -14.71 10.66 -6.23
C LEU A 36 -14.29 11.30 -4.90
N PHE A 37 -13.23 12.11 -4.89
CA PHE A 37 -12.78 12.88 -3.73
C PHE A 37 -13.83 13.93 -3.32
N ASP A 38 -14.36 14.65 -4.29
CA ASP A 38 -15.41 15.64 -4.04
C ASP A 38 -16.67 14.96 -3.52
N TRP A 39 -17.07 13.84 -4.11
CA TRP A 39 -18.19 13.02 -3.64
C TRP A 39 -17.99 12.49 -2.21
N ALA A 40 -16.80 11.95 -1.89
CA ALA A 40 -16.50 11.45 -0.55
C ALA A 40 -16.52 12.58 0.50
N ASN A 41 -15.93 13.73 0.15
CA ASN A 41 -15.93 14.89 1.05
C ASN A 41 -17.32 15.54 1.23
N GLU A 42 -18.20 15.45 0.21
CA GLU A 42 -19.56 15.98 0.31
C GLU A 42 -20.51 15.07 1.10
N LYS A 43 -20.30 13.76 1.01
CA LYS A 43 -21.23 12.76 1.57
C LYS A 43 -20.92 12.36 3.00
N ASP A 44 -19.65 12.38 3.37
CA ASP A 44 -19.23 11.86 4.67
C ASP A 44 -18.05 12.65 5.22
N ASN A 45 -18.28 13.43 6.27
CA ASN A 45 -17.23 14.16 6.97
C ASN A 45 -16.19 13.25 7.66
N THR A 46 -16.33 11.93 7.58
CA THR A 46 -15.40 10.94 8.16
C THR A 46 -14.29 10.52 7.19
N LEU A 47 -14.46 10.72 5.86
CA LEU A 47 -13.47 10.41 4.85
C LEU A 47 -12.73 11.68 4.43
N VAL A 48 -11.43 11.73 4.73
CA VAL A 48 -10.56 12.81 4.28
C VAL A 48 -9.62 12.27 3.21
N CYS A 49 -9.78 12.75 1.98
CA CYS A 49 -8.89 12.41 0.88
C CYS A 49 -7.76 13.44 0.79
N ILE A 50 -6.53 12.99 0.84
CA ILE A 50 -5.34 13.84 0.73
C ILE A 50 -4.40 13.31 -0.35
N SER A 51 -3.62 14.20 -0.96
CA SER A 51 -2.59 13.77 -1.90
C SER A 51 -1.45 13.04 -1.17
N SER A 52 -0.69 12.19 -1.89
CA SER A 52 0.50 11.55 -1.33
C SER A 52 1.55 12.57 -0.87
N GLN A 53 1.60 13.75 -1.49
CA GLN A 53 2.50 14.83 -1.08
C GLN A 53 2.05 15.46 0.24
N ASP A 54 0.76 15.63 0.44
CA ASP A 54 0.21 16.17 1.68
C ASP A 54 0.28 15.15 2.80
N PHE A 55 0.08 13.85 2.49
CA PHE A 55 0.33 12.78 3.43
C PHE A 55 1.78 12.82 3.96
N LYS A 56 2.78 12.90 3.07
CA LYS A 56 4.20 12.99 3.44
C LYS A 56 4.54 14.22 4.30
N LYS A 57 3.79 15.30 4.20
CA LYS A 57 3.97 16.53 5.00
C LYS A 57 3.16 16.51 6.30
N SER A 58 2.23 15.59 6.43
CA SER A 58 1.39 15.48 7.62
C SER A 58 2.22 15.14 8.85
N THR A 59 1.83 15.64 9.99
CA THR A 59 2.38 15.26 11.30
C THR A 59 1.45 14.30 12.05
N TYR A 60 0.31 13.97 11.44
CA TYR A 60 -0.67 13.09 12.07
C TYR A 60 -0.14 11.67 12.15
N LYS A 61 -0.43 10.99 13.26
CA LYS A 61 -0.06 9.59 13.51
C LYS A 61 -1.30 8.72 13.57
N TYR A 62 -1.29 7.67 12.79
CA TYR A 62 -2.39 6.72 12.65
C TYR A 62 -2.16 5.47 13.52
N GLU A 63 -3.24 4.83 13.93
CA GLU A 63 -3.20 3.53 14.60
C GLU A 63 -3.06 2.38 13.62
N CYS A 64 -3.62 2.57 12.41
CA CYS A 64 -3.54 1.59 11.34
C CYS A 64 -3.41 2.29 9.98
N ILE A 65 -2.53 1.76 9.13
CA ILE A 65 -2.39 2.16 7.73
C ILE A 65 -2.56 0.92 6.85
N VAL A 66 -3.36 1.03 5.80
CA VAL A 66 -3.57 -0.05 4.83
C VAL A 66 -2.88 0.30 3.52
N SER A 67 -1.99 -0.57 3.06
CA SER A 67 -1.32 -0.47 1.76
C SER A 67 -1.63 -1.70 0.93
N TYR A 68 -2.57 -1.57 0.00
CA TYR A 68 -3.00 -2.67 -0.85
C TYR A 68 -2.57 -2.45 -2.30
N SER A 69 -1.67 -3.31 -2.80
CA SER A 69 -1.24 -3.35 -4.21
C SER A 69 -0.73 -1.99 -4.75
N THR A 70 -0.03 -1.22 -3.92
CA THR A 70 0.42 0.16 -4.23
C THR A 70 1.93 0.24 -4.39
N MET A 71 2.68 -0.14 -3.35
CA MET A 71 4.11 0.12 -3.25
C MET A 71 4.95 -0.58 -4.32
N GLN A 72 4.49 -1.70 -4.86
CA GLN A 72 5.21 -2.40 -5.92
C GLN A 72 5.41 -1.56 -7.19
N HIS A 73 4.69 -0.46 -7.34
CA HIS A 73 4.77 0.43 -8.50
C HIS A 73 5.60 1.69 -8.23
N SER A 74 5.87 2.02 -6.98
CA SER A 74 6.50 3.28 -6.58
C SER A 74 7.90 3.45 -7.17
N GLY A 75 8.16 4.62 -7.73
CA GLY A 75 9.47 4.97 -8.31
C GLY A 75 9.77 4.30 -9.64
N LEU A 76 8.79 3.70 -10.32
CA LEU A 76 8.99 3.08 -11.63
C LEU A 76 8.59 4.00 -12.80
N GLY A 77 8.06 5.18 -12.54
CA GLY A 77 7.62 6.14 -13.56
C GLY A 77 6.37 5.73 -14.33
N ARG A 78 5.71 4.63 -13.94
CA ARG A 78 4.55 4.09 -14.66
C ARG A 78 3.36 5.03 -14.62
N TYR A 79 3.18 5.73 -13.53
CA TYR A 79 2.05 6.62 -13.28
C TYR A 79 2.43 8.10 -13.28
N GLY A 80 3.58 8.43 -13.85
CA GLY A 80 4.13 9.78 -13.89
C GLY A 80 4.94 10.17 -12.65
N ASP A 81 5.17 9.22 -11.77
CA ASP A 81 6.07 9.34 -10.62
C ASP A 81 7.53 9.44 -11.08
N ALA A 82 8.36 10.14 -10.31
CA ALA A 82 9.79 10.24 -10.59
C ALA A 82 10.46 8.86 -10.47
N LEU A 83 11.42 8.59 -11.35
CA LEU A 83 12.21 7.36 -11.27
C LEU A 83 13.04 7.35 -9.99
N ASN A 84 12.74 6.40 -9.13
CA ASN A 84 13.43 6.19 -7.86
C ASN A 84 13.55 4.69 -7.58
N PRO A 85 14.75 4.09 -7.66
CA PRO A 85 14.93 2.66 -7.39
C PRO A 85 14.47 2.24 -5.99
N ASN A 86 14.44 3.17 -5.04
CA ASN A 86 14.07 2.96 -3.64
C ASN A 86 12.70 3.55 -3.28
N GLY A 87 11.89 3.95 -4.26
CA GLY A 87 10.61 4.62 -4.02
C GLY A 87 9.66 3.82 -3.12
N ASP A 88 9.62 2.50 -3.27
CA ASP A 88 8.84 1.62 -2.42
C ASP A 88 9.36 1.51 -0.97
N ILE A 89 10.69 1.55 -0.78
CA ILE A 89 11.32 1.59 0.55
C ILE A 89 11.00 2.92 1.24
N GLU A 90 11.14 4.03 0.51
CA GLU A 90 10.81 5.37 1.01
C GLU A 90 9.32 5.50 1.36
N ASP A 91 8.44 4.91 0.56
CA ASP A 91 7.01 4.88 0.87
C ASP A 91 6.71 4.07 2.15
N MET A 92 7.42 2.96 2.36
CA MET A 92 7.28 2.19 3.59
C MET A 92 7.85 2.91 4.82
N GLN A 93 8.95 3.65 4.66
CA GLN A 93 9.48 4.54 5.70
C GLN A 93 8.46 5.64 6.05
N ASN A 94 7.80 6.24 5.05
CA ASN A 94 6.72 7.21 5.28
C ASN A 94 5.55 6.59 6.05
N VAL A 95 5.17 5.35 5.74
CA VAL A 95 4.15 4.62 6.52
C VAL A 95 4.59 4.48 7.97
N GLN A 96 5.84 4.05 8.20
CA GLN A 96 6.39 3.90 9.54
C GLN A 96 6.40 5.24 10.30
N GLU A 97 6.81 6.32 9.63
CA GLU A 97 6.81 7.66 10.23
C GLU A 97 5.42 8.13 10.65
N HIS A 98 4.36 7.73 9.91
CA HIS A 98 2.98 8.13 10.19
C HIS A 98 2.22 7.16 11.09
N LEU A 99 2.78 6.03 11.46
CA LEU A 99 2.20 5.14 12.46
C LEU A 99 2.56 5.59 13.89
N LYS A 100 1.63 5.42 14.80
CA LYS A 100 1.91 5.43 16.25
C LYS A 100 2.84 4.27 16.60
N ASP A 101 3.55 4.36 17.73
CA ASP A 101 4.32 3.23 18.23
C ASP A 101 3.38 2.07 18.58
N GLY A 102 3.70 0.87 18.10
CA GLY A 102 2.78 -0.28 18.12
C GLY A 102 1.62 -0.22 17.14
N GLY A 103 1.59 0.79 16.27
CA GLY A 103 0.57 0.91 15.21
C GLY A 103 0.75 -0.15 14.12
N LEU A 104 -0.32 -0.50 13.44
CA LEU A 104 -0.37 -1.58 12.47
C LEU A 104 -0.30 -1.08 11.03
N CYS A 105 0.49 -1.77 10.20
CA CYS A 105 0.40 -1.67 8.75
C CYS A 105 -0.18 -2.97 8.18
N LEU A 106 -1.29 -2.86 7.47
CA LEU A 106 -1.86 -3.96 6.68
C LEU A 106 -1.29 -3.86 5.27
N TRP A 107 -0.24 -4.60 5.01
CA TRP A 107 0.49 -4.54 3.76
C TRP A 107 0.14 -5.71 2.83
N SER A 108 -0.10 -5.41 1.55
CA SER A 108 -0.38 -6.44 0.55
C SER A 108 0.23 -6.07 -0.79
N CYS A 109 1.23 -6.83 -1.22
CA CYS A 109 1.89 -6.71 -2.52
C CYS A 109 2.29 -8.10 -3.02
N PRO A 110 2.70 -8.23 -4.29
CA PRO A 110 3.22 -9.49 -4.82
C PRO A 110 4.47 -9.96 -4.09
N VAL A 111 4.44 -11.18 -3.55
CA VAL A 111 5.57 -11.83 -2.89
C VAL A 111 5.96 -13.10 -3.64
N GLY A 112 7.27 -13.33 -3.78
CA GLY A 112 7.80 -14.47 -4.50
C GLY A 112 9.33 -14.43 -4.62
N LYS A 113 9.86 -14.68 -5.80
CA LYS A 113 11.27 -14.40 -6.11
C LYS A 113 11.41 -12.93 -6.47
N ASP A 114 12.53 -12.30 -6.05
CA ASP A 114 12.79 -10.90 -6.39
C ASP A 114 12.77 -10.67 -7.90
N VAL A 115 11.84 -9.82 -8.36
CA VAL A 115 11.70 -9.43 -9.77
C VAL A 115 11.40 -7.94 -9.85
N LEU A 116 12.04 -7.29 -10.80
CA LEU A 116 11.65 -5.99 -11.28
C LEU A 116 11.15 -6.12 -12.73
N ALA A 117 9.85 -6.04 -12.95
CA ALA A 117 9.26 -5.92 -14.27
C ALA A 117 9.16 -4.44 -14.63
N TRP A 118 10.09 -3.96 -15.43
CA TRP A 118 10.15 -2.57 -15.88
C TRP A 118 8.95 -2.22 -16.77
N ASN A 119 8.36 -1.16 -16.58
CA ASN A 119 7.98 -0.20 -15.56
C ASN A 119 6.67 -0.62 -14.87
N ALA A 120 6.45 -1.93 -14.80
CA ALA A 120 5.18 -2.48 -14.34
C ALA A 120 5.09 -2.58 -12.82
N LEU A 121 5.97 -3.36 -12.20
CA LEU A 121 5.89 -3.66 -10.79
C LEU A 121 7.15 -4.37 -10.25
N ARG A 122 7.22 -4.47 -8.93
CA ARG A 122 8.15 -5.35 -8.21
C ARG A 122 7.40 -6.55 -7.65
N VAL A 123 8.09 -7.70 -7.62
CA VAL A 123 7.73 -8.86 -6.79
C VAL A 123 8.78 -8.92 -5.68
N TYR A 124 8.32 -8.98 -4.45
CA TYR A 124 9.19 -8.93 -3.28
C TYR A 124 9.63 -10.32 -2.87
N GLY A 125 10.94 -10.55 -2.91
CA GLY A 125 11.56 -11.81 -2.55
C GLY A 125 12.49 -11.69 -1.34
N PRO A 126 13.33 -12.73 -1.12
CA PRO A 126 14.23 -12.79 0.03
C PRO A 126 15.22 -11.63 0.16
N ILE A 127 15.51 -10.91 -0.94
CA ILE A 127 16.45 -9.79 -0.94
C ILE A 127 15.74 -8.48 -0.59
N ARG A 128 14.62 -8.17 -1.25
CA ARG A 128 13.96 -6.87 -1.10
C ARG A 128 12.94 -6.81 0.02
N LEU A 129 12.25 -7.92 0.30
CA LEU A 129 11.21 -7.93 1.33
C LEU A 129 11.72 -7.50 2.72
N PRO A 130 12.91 -7.92 3.19
CA PRO A 130 13.45 -7.46 4.46
C PRO A 130 13.68 -5.95 4.53
N LEU A 131 14.01 -5.31 3.40
CA LEU A 131 14.20 -3.85 3.32
C LEU A 131 12.86 -3.11 3.42
N ILE A 132 11.79 -3.71 2.90
CA ILE A 132 10.43 -3.15 3.00
C ILE A 132 9.91 -3.27 4.44
N PHE A 133 10.25 -4.34 5.15
CA PHE A 133 9.77 -4.60 6.51
C PHE A 133 10.74 -4.09 7.60
N GLU A 134 11.79 -3.37 7.20
CA GLU A 134 12.70 -2.76 8.18
C GLU A 134 11.95 -1.83 9.13
N GLY A 135 12.14 -2.01 10.44
CA GLY A 135 11.45 -1.26 11.49
C GLY A 135 10.05 -1.76 11.84
N PHE A 136 9.64 -2.90 11.28
CA PHE A 136 8.39 -3.57 11.62
C PHE A 136 8.63 -4.99 12.14
N GLN A 137 7.71 -5.43 13.00
CA GLN A 137 7.56 -6.83 13.36
C GLN A 137 6.48 -7.47 12.48
N GLU A 138 6.81 -8.60 11.84
CA GLU A 138 5.84 -9.41 11.11
C GLU A 138 4.96 -10.16 12.13
N MET A 139 3.65 -9.85 12.18
CA MET A 139 2.71 -10.46 13.10
C MET A 139 2.01 -11.67 12.49
N GLU A 140 1.41 -11.51 11.32
CA GLU A 140 0.60 -12.56 10.71
C GLU A 140 0.58 -12.44 9.17
N TRP A 141 0.45 -13.59 8.51
CA TRP A 141 0.34 -13.72 7.06
C TRP A 141 -0.98 -14.39 6.71
N PHE A 142 -1.77 -13.77 5.83
CA PHE A 142 -3.02 -14.29 5.33
C PHE A 142 -2.93 -14.61 3.83
N GLY A 143 -3.60 -15.69 3.41
CA GLY A 143 -3.66 -16.13 2.01
C GLY A 143 -2.56 -17.12 1.62
N CYS A 144 -1.33 -16.95 2.10
CA CYS A 144 -0.22 -17.90 1.96
C CYS A 144 0.85 -17.62 3.00
N THR A 145 1.70 -18.60 3.27
CA THR A 145 2.87 -18.37 4.14
C THR A 145 4.00 -17.70 3.35
N LYS A 146 4.88 -17.00 4.04
CA LYS A 146 6.09 -16.41 3.46
C LYS A 146 6.93 -17.46 2.70
N GLN A 147 7.05 -18.66 3.27
CA GLN A 147 7.81 -19.74 2.66
C GLN A 147 7.16 -20.27 1.37
N ASP A 148 5.84 -20.39 1.34
CA ASP A 148 5.10 -20.80 0.13
C ASP A 148 5.29 -19.77 -0.99
N CYS A 149 5.26 -18.49 -0.67
CA CYS A 149 5.53 -17.42 -1.63
C CYS A 149 6.94 -17.54 -2.23
N PHE A 150 7.97 -17.72 -1.39
CA PHE A 150 9.37 -17.81 -1.84
C PHE A 150 9.67 -19.10 -2.64
N ASN A 151 8.98 -20.18 -2.33
CA ASN A 151 9.10 -21.44 -3.05
C ASN A 151 8.35 -21.45 -4.39
N SER A 152 7.53 -20.46 -4.64
CA SER A 152 6.78 -20.36 -5.88
C SER A 152 7.72 -20.22 -7.09
N PRO A 153 7.40 -20.82 -8.25
CA PRO A 153 8.16 -20.58 -9.46
C PRO A 153 8.14 -19.09 -9.82
N LEU A 154 9.20 -18.64 -10.48
CA LEU A 154 9.30 -17.27 -10.96
C LEU A 154 8.07 -16.93 -11.79
N ALA A 155 7.25 -16.00 -11.33
CA ALA A 155 6.07 -15.53 -12.02
C ALA A 155 6.01 -14.02 -11.96
N ILE A 156 6.04 -13.37 -13.11
CA ILE A 156 5.83 -11.93 -13.26
C ILE A 156 4.35 -11.60 -12.99
N TYR A 157 3.46 -12.58 -13.24
CA TYR A 157 2.03 -12.48 -12.95
C TYR A 157 1.74 -13.27 -11.67
N HIS A 158 1.42 -12.56 -10.63
CA HIS A 158 1.28 -12.91 -9.24
C HIS A 158 0.48 -14.17 -8.97
N LYS A 159 1.11 -15.16 -8.39
CA LYS A 159 0.37 -16.26 -7.75
C LYS A 159 0.06 -15.94 -6.28
N HIS A 160 0.87 -15.10 -5.63
CA HIS A 160 0.73 -14.83 -4.21
C HIS A 160 0.77 -13.33 -3.95
N ILE A 161 -0.36 -12.81 -3.48
CA ILE A 161 -0.51 -11.46 -2.95
C ILE A 161 -1.05 -11.63 -1.52
N PRO A 162 -0.18 -11.96 -0.57
CA PRO A 162 -0.59 -12.12 0.83
C PRO A 162 -1.01 -10.79 1.42
N LEU A 163 -1.86 -10.84 2.42
CA LEU A 163 -2.01 -9.75 3.37
C LEU A 163 -1.08 -10.03 4.56
N VAL A 164 -0.20 -9.11 4.85
CA VAL A 164 0.74 -9.19 5.98
C VAL A 164 0.39 -8.12 7.00
N VAL A 165 0.21 -8.53 8.23
CA VAL A 165 0.05 -7.62 9.36
C VAL A 165 1.43 -7.31 9.92
N LEU A 166 1.79 -6.05 9.90
CA LEU A 166 3.07 -5.54 10.38
C LEU A 166 2.79 -4.60 11.56
N GLU A 167 3.51 -4.77 12.66
CA GLU A 167 3.47 -3.87 13.81
C GLU A 167 4.73 -3.00 13.81
N LYS A 168 4.57 -1.68 13.95
CA LYS A 168 5.70 -0.77 14.06
C LYS A 168 6.46 -1.03 15.35
N ASN A 169 7.77 -1.25 15.25
CA ASN A 169 8.65 -1.34 16.42
C ASN A 169 8.62 -0.02 17.21
N ALA A 170 8.68 -0.13 18.54
CA ALA A 170 8.73 1.01 19.44
C ALA A 170 10.04 1.80 19.32
#